data_6fded1dad4b7348ef93a4a49e8c64ea0
#
_entry.id   6fded1dad4b7348ef93a4a49e8c64ea0
#
_cell.length_a   1.000
_cell.length_b   1.000
_cell.length_c   1.000
_cell.angle_alpha   90.00
_cell.angle_beta   90.00
_cell.angle_gamma   90.00
#
_symmetry.space_group_name_H-M   'P 1'
#
loop_
_entity.id
_entity.type
_entity.pdbx_description
1 polymer ?
#
loop_
_entity_poly.entity_id
_entity_poly.type
_entity_poly.pdbx_seq_one_letter_code
_entity_poly.pdbx_strand_id
1 'polypeptide(L)'
;VIDNRRAALWLLASATLFTFTNILVKTLGQTLHPFEISFFRAAVALAVILPIFWRTGGLRAGIATQIPLLQLTRGVVGSLAMFLGFYAIVALPLAEAQAISFSRNLFLVPLAAIILSEAVGLRRAAAAGVGFIGVLIMLRPGMDVGSLGVALSIGAMAALGHAFLVALATILVSIASRHDGPVTLMFYTNTVSITLISIPTFFVWQTPTLNELWMLVAMGLLATVSHNCFIRAFALGEASVIAPVDYSRLVFAAIAGWLIFSTVPDAYTILGALIIVGSSFYILRREAYLASDSDAPKG
;
A
#
# COMPACT_ATOMS: atom_id res chain seq x y z
N VAL A 1 -2.53 23.05 14.40
CA VAL A 1 -3.71 22.64 15.20
C VAL A 1 -4.10 21.23 14.77
N ILE A 2 -4.06 20.29 15.72
CA ILE A 2 -4.49 18.90 15.49
C ILE A 2 -6.02 18.91 15.35
N ASP A 3 -6.54 18.34 14.25
CA ASP A 3 -7.98 18.21 13.99
C ASP A 3 -8.29 16.77 13.57
N ASN A 4 -8.50 15.91 14.55
CA ASN A 4 -8.77 14.49 14.34
C ASN A 4 -10.07 14.24 13.55
N ARG A 5 -11.07 15.13 13.61
CA ARG A 5 -12.32 14.98 12.85
C ARG A 5 -12.10 15.20 11.35
N ARG A 6 -11.41 16.28 10.99
CA ARG A 6 -11.05 16.54 9.57
C ARG A 6 -10.09 15.49 9.05
N ALA A 7 -9.12 15.06 9.87
CA ALA A 7 -8.20 13.99 9.52
C ALA A 7 -8.93 12.68 9.21
N ALA A 8 -9.91 12.28 10.03
CA ALA A 8 -10.74 11.10 9.78
C ALA A 8 -11.54 11.22 8.47
N LEU A 9 -12.09 12.39 8.15
CA LEU A 9 -12.79 12.61 6.88
C LEU A 9 -11.86 12.49 5.67
N TRP A 10 -10.64 13.04 5.74
CA TRP A 10 -9.63 12.87 4.69
C TRP A 10 -9.23 11.40 4.52
N LEU A 11 -9.14 10.65 5.62
CA LEU A 11 -8.78 9.24 5.57
C LEU A 11 -9.91 8.38 5.00
N LEU A 12 -11.17 8.67 5.32
CA LEU A 12 -12.34 8.04 4.70
C LEU A 12 -12.40 8.33 3.20
N ALA A 13 -12.17 9.58 2.79
CA ALA A 13 -12.09 9.94 1.38
C ALA A 13 -10.97 9.16 0.67
N SER A 14 -9.79 9.06 1.29
CA SER A 14 -8.69 8.23 0.79
C SER A 14 -9.11 6.76 0.65
N ALA A 15 -9.75 6.18 1.66
CA ALA A 15 -10.19 4.79 1.66
C ALA A 15 -11.19 4.51 0.53
N THR A 16 -12.13 5.42 0.32
CA THR A 16 -13.13 5.34 -0.77
C THR A 16 -12.47 5.40 -2.14
N LEU A 17 -11.62 6.41 -2.39
CA LEU A 17 -10.90 6.57 -3.66
C LEU A 17 -9.97 5.39 -3.95
N PHE A 18 -9.31 4.85 -2.91
CA PHE A 18 -8.45 3.68 -3.03
C PHE A 18 -9.26 2.42 -3.40
N THR A 19 -10.47 2.28 -2.84
CA THR A 19 -11.36 1.18 -3.20
C THR A 19 -11.80 1.28 -4.66
N PHE A 20 -12.16 2.46 -5.16
CA PHE A 20 -12.44 2.67 -6.58
C PHE A 20 -11.23 2.35 -7.47
N THR A 21 -10.02 2.75 -7.05
CA THR A 21 -8.78 2.38 -7.73
C THR A 21 -8.64 0.85 -7.83
N ASN A 22 -8.88 0.13 -6.74
CA ASN A 22 -8.78 -1.34 -6.71
C ASN A 22 -9.86 -2.02 -7.57
N ILE A 23 -11.07 -1.46 -7.64
CA ILE A 23 -12.13 -1.93 -8.55
C ILE A 23 -11.64 -1.81 -9.99
N LEU A 24 -11.10 -0.65 -10.38
CA LEU A 24 -10.57 -0.44 -11.73
C LEU A 24 -9.39 -1.39 -12.03
N VAL A 25 -8.46 -1.57 -11.10
CA VAL A 25 -7.35 -2.53 -11.24
C VAL A 25 -7.88 -3.95 -11.47
N LYS A 26 -8.86 -4.40 -10.68
CA LYS A 26 -9.43 -5.73 -10.80
C LYS A 26 -10.21 -5.90 -12.11
N THR A 27 -10.94 -4.89 -12.55
CA THR A 27 -11.67 -4.92 -13.82
C THR A 27 -10.71 -4.93 -15.01
N LEU A 28 -9.72 -4.05 -15.02
CA LEU A 28 -8.68 -3.99 -16.06
C LEU A 28 -7.84 -5.27 -16.12
N GLY A 29 -7.59 -5.89 -14.96
CA GLY A 29 -6.84 -7.15 -14.87
C GLY A 29 -7.54 -8.37 -15.49
N GLN A 30 -8.79 -8.22 -15.95
CA GLN A 30 -9.48 -9.26 -16.73
C GLN A 30 -9.02 -9.29 -18.20
N THR A 31 -8.51 -8.17 -18.70
CA THR A 31 -8.08 -8.01 -20.10
C THR A 31 -6.62 -7.63 -20.24
N LEU A 32 -6.10 -6.84 -19.31
CA LEU A 32 -4.72 -6.33 -19.34
C LEU A 32 -3.85 -7.00 -18.27
N HIS A 33 -2.58 -7.20 -18.62
CA HIS A 33 -1.64 -7.76 -17.65
C HIS A 33 -1.30 -6.77 -16.52
N PRO A 34 -1.09 -7.22 -15.25
CA PRO A 34 -0.73 -6.34 -14.14
C PRO A 34 0.50 -5.46 -14.36
N PHE A 35 1.44 -5.86 -15.23
CA PHE A 35 2.57 -5.01 -15.63
C PHE A 35 2.10 -3.76 -16.38
N GLU A 36 1.17 -3.89 -17.33
CA GLU A 36 0.61 -2.76 -18.07
C GLU A 36 -0.14 -1.80 -17.15
N ILE A 37 -0.98 -2.34 -16.27
CA ILE A 37 -1.74 -1.55 -15.29
C ILE A 37 -0.77 -0.76 -14.39
N SER A 38 0.32 -1.40 -13.95
CA SER A 38 1.37 -0.76 -13.13
C SER A 38 2.14 0.31 -13.91
N PHE A 39 2.45 0.05 -15.19
CA PHE A 39 3.10 1.00 -16.08
C PHE A 39 2.26 2.27 -16.26
N PHE A 40 0.99 2.13 -16.64
CA PHE A 40 0.09 3.28 -16.82
C PHE A 40 -0.12 4.06 -15.53
N ARG A 41 -0.24 3.37 -14.39
CA ARG A 41 -0.34 4.06 -13.10
C ARG A 41 0.88 4.93 -12.82
N ALA A 42 2.09 4.41 -13.04
CA ALA A 42 3.32 5.17 -12.83
C ALA A 42 3.46 6.32 -13.84
N ALA A 43 3.07 6.10 -15.11
CA ALA A 43 3.08 7.12 -16.16
C ALA A 43 2.11 8.28 -15.84
N VAL A 44 0.87 7.97 -15.44
CA VAL A 44 -0.11 8.99 -15.04
C VAL A 44 0.36 9.75 -13.80
N ALA A 45 0.91 9.05 -12.79
CA ALA A 45 1.45 9.71 -11.61
C ALA A 45 2.61 10.66 -11.95
N LEU A 46 3.50 10.25 -12.85
CA LEU A 46 4.61 11.10 -13.32
C LEU A 46 4.08 12.30 -14.10
N ALA A 47 3.09 12.11 -14.99
CA ALA A 47 2.46 13.21 -15.73
C ALA A 47 1.80 14.25 -14.81
N VAL A 48 1.27 13.83 -13.65
CA VAL A 48 0.72 14.74 -12.62
C VAL A 48 1.85 15.48 -11.86
N ILE A 49 2.98 14.81 -11.61
CA ILE A 49 4.09 15.38 -10.82
C ILE A 49 4.90 16.39 -11.64
N LEU A 50 5.12 16.15 -12.95
CA LEU A 50 5.94 17.02 -13.80
C LEU A 50 5.52 18.49 -13.79
N PRO A 51 4.22 18.87 -13.90
CA PRO A 51 3.78 20.25 -13.78
C PRO A 51 4.05 20.88 -12.41
N ILE A 52 4.13 20.09 -11.35
CA ILE A 52 4.41 20.58 -10.00
C ILE A 52 5.86 21.08 -9.91
N PHE A 53 6.81 20.42 -10.57
CA PHE A 53 8.20 20.87 -10.63
C PHE A 53 8.33 22.25 -11.26
N TRP A 54 7.56 22.55 -12.32
CA TRP A 54 7.61 23.86 -12.95
C TRP A 54 7.14 24.99 -12.03
N ARG A 55 6.25 24.66 -11.07
CA ARG A 55 5.75 25.63 -10.08
C ARG A 55 6.65 25.78 -8.85
N THR A 56 7.51 24.79 -8.55
CA THR A 56 8.30 24.73 -7.29
C THR A 56 9.79 25.03 -7.47
N GLY A 57 10.20 25.65 -8.56
CA GLY A 57 11.60 26.06 -8.76
C GLY A 57 12.34 25.39 -9.92
N GLY A 58 11.59 24.66 -10.76
CA GLY A 58 12.10 24.02 -11.97
C GLY A 58 12.57 22.59 -11.79
N LEU A 59 12.68 21.87 -12.92
CA LEU A 59 13.04 20.45 -12.96
C LEU A 59 14.37 20.13 -12.24
N ARG A 60 15.39 21.00 -12.41
CA ARG A 60 16.71 20.75 -11.81
C ARG A 60 16.71 20.73 -10.29
N ALA A 61 15.95 21.64 -9.66
CA ALA A 61 15.84 21.69 -8.20
C ALA A 61 15.04 20.51 -7.64
N GLY A 62 14.01 20.06 -8.38
CA GLY A 62 13.17 18.94 -7.97
C GLY A 62 13.79 17.55 -8.17
N ILE A 63 14.78 17.42 -9.09
CA ILE A 63 15.47 16.15 -9.37
C ILE A 63 16.76 16.01 -8.56
N ALA A 64 17.32 17.12 -8.04
CA ALA A 64 18.56 17.05 -7.28
C ALA A 64 18.41 16.22 -6.01
N THR A 65 19.23 15.19 -5.86
CA THR A 65 19.29 14.34 -4.66
C THR A 65 20.72 14.08 -4.23
N GLN A 66 20.94 14.01 -2.92
CA GLN A 66 22.24 13.63 -2.34
C GLN A 66 22.33 12.11 -2.06
N ILE A 67 21.22 11.38 -2.24
CA ILE A 67 21.08 9.98 -1.89
C ILE A 67 20.58 9.12 -3.09
N PRO A 68 21.24 9.17 -4.27
CA PRO A 68 20.72 8.55 -5.49
C PRO A 68 20.55 7.03 -5.37
N LEU A 69 21.47 6.35 -4.67
CA LEU A 69 21.38 4.90 -4.47
C LEU A 69 20.18 4.51 -3.61
N LEU A 70 19.90 5.26 -2.55
CA LEU A 70 18.72 5.04 -1.71
C LEU A 70 17.42 5.32 -2.50
N GLN A 71 17.39 6.35 -3.34
CA GLN A 71 16.26 6.65 -4.22
C GLN A 71 16.01 5.51 -5.22
N LEU A 72 17.08 4.96 -5.81
CA LEU A 72 16.98 3.82 -6.72
C LEU A 72 16.45 2.57 -6.00
N THR A 73 17.05 2.21 -4.87
CA THR A 73 16.63 1.05 -4.06
C THR A 73 15.16 1.17 -3.66
N ARG A 74 14.75 2.35 -3.17
CA ARG A 74 13.36 2.63 -2.82
C ARG A 74 12.42 2.56 -4.02
N GLY A 75 12.86 3.06 -5.18
CA GLY A 75 12.12 2.96 -6.42
C GLY A 75 11.89 1.52 -6.85
N VAL A 76 12.93 0.67 -6.79
CA VAL A 76 12.83 -0.76 -7.10
C VAL A 76 11.88 -1.47 -6.15
N VAL A 77 12.07 -1.29 -4.83
CA VAL A 77 11.20 -1.89 -3.80
C VAL A 77 9.75 -1.45 -3.98
N GLY A 78 9.51 -0.15 -4.22
CA GLY A 78 8.16 0.39 -4.45
C GLY A 78 7.51 -0.13 -5.74
N SER A 79 8.30 -0.30 -6.80
CA SER A 79 7.81 -0.84 -8.09
C SER A 79 7.40 -2.30 -7.95
N LEU A 80 8.23 -3.12 -7.29
CA LEU A 80 7.90 -4.52 -7.02
C LEU A 80 6.70 -4.65 -6.09
N ALA A 81 6.63 -3.81 -5.06
CA ALA A 81 5.46 -3.76 -4.18
C ALA A 81 4.18 -3.44 -4.96
N MET A 82 4.21 -2.44 -5.83
CA MET A 82 3.08 -2.04 -6.67
C MET A 82 2.63 -3.18 -7.59
N PHE A 83 3.57 -3.80 -8.30
CA PHE A 83 3.27 -4.91 -9.19
C PHE A 83 2.65 -6.10 -8.45
N LEU A 84 3.27 -6.55 -7.35
CA LEU A 84 2.74 -7.65 -6.54
C LEU A 84 1.37 -7.32 -5.95
N GLY A 85 1.14 -6.07 -5.55
CA GLY A 85 -0.15 -5.61 -5.05
C GLY A 85 -1.24 -5.66 -6.13
N PHE A 86 -0.95 -5.23 -7.35
CA PHE A 86 -1.90 -5.30 -8.46
C PHE A 86 -2.15 -6.73 -8.90
N TYR A 87 -1.11 -7.56 -8.96
CA TYR A 87 -1.26 -8.98 -9.23
C TYR A 87 -2.16 -9.65 -8.20
N ALA A 88 -1.97 -9.36 -6.91
CA ALA A 88 -2.80 -9.88 -5.84
C ALA A 88 -4.28 -9.44 -5.95
N ILE A 89 -4.54 -8.17 -6.28
CA ILE A 89 -5.90 -7.63 -6.48
C ILE A 89 -6.59 -8.32 -7.66
N VAL A 90 -5.86 -8.60 -8.72
CA VAL A 90 -6.40 -9.32 -9.90
C VAL A 90 -6.69 -10.78 -9.56
N ALA A 91 -5.76 -11.47 -8.89
CA ALA A 91 -5.82 -12.90 -8.60
C ALA A 91 -6.78 -13.27 -7.46
N LEU A 92 -6.90 -12.42 -6.42
CA LEU A 92 -7.68 -12.70 -5.20
C LEU A 92 -9.00 -11.93 -5.16
N PRO A 93 -9.99 -12.38 -4.37
CA PRO A 93 -11.10 -11.54 -3.95
C PRO A 93 -10.60 -10.22 -3.29
N LEU A 94 -11.28 -9.10 -3.58
CA LEU A 94 -10.83 -7.78 -3.11
C LEU A 94 -10.63 -7.69 -1.59
N ALA A 95 -11.54 -8.30 -0.83
CA ALA A 95 -11.47 -8.33 0.63
C ALA A 95 -10.24 -9.09 1.13
N GLU A 96 -9.91 -10.23 0.51
CA GLU A 96 -8.73 -11.04 0.86
C GLU A 96 -7.44 -10.30 0.55
N ALA A 97 -7.29 -9.78 -0.67
CA ALA A 97 -6.12 -9.01 -1.08
C ALA A 97 -5.90 -7.81 -0.13
N GLN A 98 -6.99 -7.11 0.24
CA GLN A 98 -6.92 -5.98 1.14
C GLN A 98 -6.55 -6.39 2.57
N ALA A 99 -7.13 -7.48 3.09
CA ALA A 99 -6.85 -7.96 4.45
C ALA A 99 -5.39 -8.42 4.59
N ILE A 100 -4.88 -9.19 3.61
CA ILE A 100 -3.47 -9.62 3.61
C ILE A 100 -2.54 -8.39 3.51
N SER A 101 -2.91 -7.36 2.74
CA SER A 101 -2.13 -6.13 2.62
C SER A 101 -1.94 -5.39 3.96
N PHE A 102 -2.87 -5.52 4.91
CA PHE A 102 -2.72 -4.95 6.25
C PHE A 102 -1.63 -5.65 7.08
N SER A 103 -1.18 -6.86 6.70
CA SER A 103 -0.04 -7.51 7.34
C SER A 103 1.27 -6.71 7.20
N ARG A 104 1.31 -5.67 6.35
CA ARG A 104 2.44 -4.71 6.28
C ARG A 104 2.81 -4.15 7.66
N ASN A 105 1.80 -3.90 8.52
CA ASN A 105 2.04 -3.39 9.87
C ASN A 105 2.75 -4.41 10.77
N LEU A 106 2.54 -5.71 10.51
CA LEU A 106 3.19 -6.80 11.21
C LEU A 106 4.66 -6.93 10.77
N PHE A 107 4.92 -6.80 9.46
CA PHE A 107 6.28 -6.80 8.91
C PHE A 107 7.07 -5.57 9.32
N LEU A 108 6.41 -4.43 9.54
CA LEU A 108 7.08 -3.20 9.95
C LEU A 108 7.82 -3.38 11.29
N VAL A 109 7.26 -4.16 12.21
CA VAL A 109 7.84 -4.40 13.55
C VAL A 109 9.25 -5.03 13.48
N PRO A 110 9.44 -6.21 12.86
CA PRO A 110 10.79 -6.81 12.75
C PRO A 110 11.71 -5.98 11.84
N LEU A 111 11.22 -5.37 10.79
CA LEU A 111 12.03 -4.56 9.89
C LEU A 111 12.55 -3.28 10.59
N ALA A 112 11.75 -2.62 11.42
CA ALA A 112 12.18 -1.47 12.21
C ALA A 112 13.27 -1.89 13.22
N ALA A 113 13.11 -3.03 13.87
CA ALA A 113 14.14 -3.57 14.78
C ALA A 113 15.48 -3.81 14.07
N ILE A 114 15.46 -4.42 12.88
CA ILE A 114 16.68 -4.80 12.15
C ILE A 114 17.32 -3.59 11.47
N ILE A 115 16.54 -2.75 10.77
CA ILE A 115 17.08 -1.68 9.92
C ILE A 115 17.31 -0.39 10.70
N LEU A 116 16.39 -0.03 11.60
CA LEU A 116 16.48 1.19 12.40
C LEU A 116 17.13 0.95 13.77
N SER A 117 17.46 -0.30 14.10
CA SER A 117 17.99 -0.71 15.42
C SER A 117 17.09 -0.28 16.57
N GLU A 118 15.78 -0.22 16.33
CA GLU A 118 14.79 0.14 17.35
C GLU A 118 14.57 -1.03 18.31
N ALA A 119 14.51 -0.74 19.62
CA ALA A 119 14.19 -1.74 20.64
C ALA A 119 12.70 -2.13 20.53
N VAL A 120 12.44 -3.32 19.99
CA VAL A 120 11.09 -3.89 19.91
C VAL A 120 10.76 -4.58 21.23
N GLY A 121 9.82 -4.01 21.99
CA GLY A 121 9.35 -4.63 23.23
C GLY A 121 8.58 -5.93 22.96
N LEU A 122 8.70 -6.90 23.89
CA LEU A 122 8.08 -8.24 23.78
C LEU A 122 6.59 -8.19 23.44
N ARG A 123 5.85 -7.19 23.93
CA ARG A 123 4.40 -7.01 23.65
C ARG A 123 4.13 -6.73 22.17
N ARG A 124 4.98 -5.90 21.52
CA ARG A 124 4.85 -5.62 20.06
C ARG A 124 5.21 -6.85 19.24
N ALA A 125 6.27 -7.57 19.62
CA ALA A 125 6.67 -8.82 18.97
C ALA A 125 5.57 -9.89 19.08
N ALA A 126 4.98 -10.07 20.27
CA ALA A 126 3.88 -11.00 20.48
C ALA A 126 2.64 -10.65 19.66
N ALA A 127 2.26 -9.36 19.61
CA ALA A 127 1.13 -8.90 18.80
C ALA A 127 1.38 -9.15 17.29
N ALA A 128 2.60 -8.91 16.80
CA ALA A 128 2.95 -9.24 15.42
C ALA A 128 2.85 -10.75 15.16
N GLY A 129 3.30 -11.60 16.08
CA GLY A 129 3.16 -13.05 16.00
C GLY A 129 1.69 -13.49 15.91
N VAL A 130 0.81 -12.92 16.74
CA VAL A 130 -0.64 -13.18 16.69
C VAL A 130 -1.23 -12.75 15.34
N GLY A 131 -0.81 -11.59 14.81
CA GLY A 131 -1.23 -11.13 13.50
C GLY A 131 -0.82 -12.10 12.38
N PHE A 132 0.39 -12.67 12.43
CA PHE A 132 0.83 -13.68 11.47
C PHE A 132 0.02 -14.97 11.56
N ILE A 133 -0.48 -15.37 12.73
CA ILE A 133 -1.43 -16.48 12.83
C ILE A 133 -2.71 -16.15 12.05
N GLY A 134 -3.22 -14.91 12.14
CA GLY A 134 -4.35 -14.45 11.31
C GLY A 134 -4.08 -14.58 9.81
N VAL A 135 -2.87 -14.24 9.36
CA VAL A 135 -2.44 -14.44 7.96
C VAL A 135 -2.47 -15.93 7.57
N LEU A 136 -1.93 -16.81 8.41
CA LEU A 136 -1.94 -18.26 8.16
C LEU A 136 -3.35 -18.82 8.08
N ILE A 137 -4.28 -18.34 8.91
CA ILE A 137 -5.69 -18.74 8.86
C ILE A 137 -6.31 -18.37 7.51
N MET A 138 -6.00 -17.18 6.97
CA MET A 138 -6.49 -16.77 5.66
C MET A 138 -5.88 -17.56 4.51
N LEU A 139 -4.58 -17.84 4.58
CA LEU A 139 -3.84 -18.52 3.51
C LEU A 139 -4.22 -20.01 3.36
N ARG A 140 -4.69 -20.64 4.42
CA ARG A 140 -5.06 -22.08 4.46
C ARG A 140 -4.02 -22.97 3.79
N PRO A 141 -2.75 -22.95 4.16
CA PRO A 141 -1.74 -23.74 3.50
C PRO A 141 -2.13 -25.23 3.54
N GLY A 142 -2.36 -25.83 2.37
CA GLY A 142 -2.63 -27.26 2.23
C GLY A 142 -4.10 -27.70 2.09
N MET A 143 -5.08 -26.79 2.03
CA MET A 143 -6.51 -27.18 1.95
C MET A 143 -7.07 -27.27 0.51
N ASP A 144 -6.42 -26.67 -0.50
CA ASP A 144 -6.85 -26.73 -1.89
C ASP A 144 -5.72 -27.17 -2.81
N VAL A 145 -5.82 -28.36 -3.39
CA VAL A 145 -4.80 -28.99 -4.27
C VAL A 145 -5.18 -28.90 -5.76
N GLY A 146 -6.21 -28.14 -6.14
CA GLY A 146 -6.61 -27.97 -7.54
C GLY A 146 -5.90 -26.80 -8.24
N SER A 147 -6.02 -26.70 -9.56
CA SER A 147 -5.43 -25.61 -10.36
C SER A 147 -5.87 -24.22 -9.88
N LEU A 148 -7.11 -24.08 -9.42
CA LEU A 148 -7.65 -22.86 -8.79
C LEU A 148 -6.97 -22.56 -7.45
N GLY A 149 -6.71 -23.58 -6.64
CA GLY A 149 -6.01 -23.46 -5.36
C GLY A 149 -4.55 -23.00 -5.56
N VAL A 150 -3.87 -23.44 -6.60
CA VAL A 150 -2.51 -22.96 -6.95
C VAL A 150 -2.54 -21.50 -7.35
N ALA A 151 -3.48 -21.05 -8.18
CA ALA A 151 -3.60 -19.66 -8.60
C ALA A 151 -3.90 -18.73 -7.41
N LEU A 152 -4.78 -19.13 -6.50
CA LEU A 152 -5.09 -18.40 -5.27
C LEU A 152 -3.86 -18.37 -4.35
N SER A 153 -3.08 -19.44 -4.25
CA SER A 153 -1.87 -19.48 -3.43
C SER A 153 -0.78 -18.54 -3.98
N ILE A 154 -0.61 -18.43 -5.30
CA ILE A 154 0.30 -17.46 -5.92
C ILE A 154 -0.18 -16.02 -5.67
N GLY A 155 -1.48 -15.75 -5.80
CA GLY A 155 -2.07 -14.46 -5.47
C GLY A 155 -1.84 -14.07 -4.01
N ALA A 156 -2.00 -15.02 -3.09
CA ALA A 156 -1.77 -14.81 -1.67
C ALA A 156 -0.30 -14.57 -1.34
N MET A 157 0.61 -15.30 -1.97
CA MET A 157 2.06 -15.04 -1.86
C MET A 157 2.45 -13.67 -2.42
N ALA A 158 1.83 -13.26 -3.52
CA ALA A 158 2.01 -11.91 -4.07
C ALA A 158 1.49 -10.83 -3.10
N ALA A 159 0.33 -11.06 -2.45
CA ALA A 159 -0.20 -10.15 -1.44
C ALA A 159 0.72 -10.02 -0.21
N LEU A 160 1.30 -11.14 0.26
CA LEU A 160 2.29 -11.12 1.34
C LEU A 160 3.58 -10.42 0.92
N GLY A 161 4.10 -10.73 -0.27
CA GLY A 161 5.27 -10.06 -0.83
C GLY A 161 5.03 -8.55 -0.97
N HIS A 162 3.84 -8.15 -1.45
CA HIS A 162 3.41 -6.75 -1.46
C HIS A 162 3.46 -6.14 -0.06
N ALA A 163 2.85 -6.77 0.94
CA ALA A 163 2.81 -6.27 2.31
C ALA A 163 4.22 -6.10 2.91
N PHE A 164 5.10 -7.08 2.71
CA PHE A 164 6.50 -7.00 3.12
C PHE A 164 7.25 -5.86 2.44
N LEU A 165 7.14 -5.75 1.11
CA LEU A 165 7.82 -4.69 0.35
C LEU A 165 7.27 -3.30 0.67
N VAL A 166 5.97 -3.16 0.96
CA VAL A 166 5.39 -1.89 1.44
C VAL A 166 5.94 -1.52 2.80
N ALA A 167 6.09 -2.47 3.73
CA ALA A 167 6.71 -2.22 5.02
C ALA A 167 8.18 -1.76 4.85
N LEU A 168 8.95 -2.44 4.01
CA LEU A 168 10.32 -2.05 3.68
C LEU A 168 10.38 -0.67 3.01
N ALA A 169 9.51 -0.41 2.02
CA ALA A 169 9.42 0.89 1.37
C ALA A 169 9.10 2.01 2.36
N THR A 170 8.25 1.75 3.35
CA THR A 170 7.91 2.73 4.41
C THR A 170 9.14 3.14 5.21
N ILE A 171 9.99 2.18 5.58
CA ILE A 171 11.25 2.46 6.28
C ILE A 171 12.21 3.25 5.39
N LEU A 172 12.39 2.83 4.12
CA LEU A 172 13.25 3.54 3.19
C LEU A 172 12.76 4.98 2.92
N VAL A 173 11.43 5.20 2.85
CA VAL A 173 10.84 6.53 2.77
C VAL A 173 11.15 7.35 4.02
N SER A 174 11.03 6.77 5.22
CA SER A 174 11.36 7.47 6.47
C SER A 174 12.83 7.95 6.49
N ILE A 175 13.75 7.12 6.01
CA ILE A 175 15.17 7.51 5.90
C ILE A 175 15.37 8.58 4.83
N ALA A 176 14.80 8.40 3.64
CA ALA A 176 14.99 9.29 2.50
C ALA A 176 14.34 10.67 2.70
N SER A 177 13.21 10.74 3.43
CA SER A 177 12.49 11.99 3.71
C SER A 177 13.26 12.98 4.60
N ARG A 178 14.35 12.52 5.24
CA ARG A 178 15.28 13.39 5.99
C ARG A 178 16.21 14.19 5.09
N HIS A 179 16.35 13.79 3.81
CA HIS A 179 17.27 14.38 2.85
C HIS A 179 16.55 15.05 1.69
N ASP A 180 15.48 14.45 1.19
CA ASP A 180 14.77 14.87 -0.01
C ASP A 180 13.30 15.18 0.27
N GLY A 181 12.75 16.15 -0.45
CA GLY A 181 11.34 16.54 -0.34
C GLY A 181 10.38 15.52 -0.96
N PRO A 182 9.07 15.56 -0.58
CA PRO A 182 8.08 14.58 -1.02
C PRO A 182 7.94 14.46 -2.54
N VAL A 183 8.07 15.58 -3.27
CA VAL A 183 7.92 15.62 -4.74
C VAL A 183 9.09 14.89 -5.41
N THR A 184 10.33 15.09 -4.91
CA THR A 184 11.52 14.38 -5.36
C THR A 184 11.41 12.89 -5.11
N LEU A 185 10.93 12.50 -3.91
CA LEU A 185 10.68 11.10 -3.56
C LEU A 185 9.67 10.45 -4.53
N MET A 186 8.57 11.12 -4.83
CA MET A 186 7.56 10.62 -5.79
C MET A 186 8.10 10.53 -7.21
N PHE A 187 8.87 11.51 -7.66
CA PHE A 187 9.48 11.52 -8.98
C PHE A 187 10.38 10.29 -9.18
N TYR A 188 11.33 10.06 -8.29
CA TYR A 188 12.24 8.91 -8.40
C TYR A 188 11.50 7.58 -8.35
N THR A 189 10.51 7.43 -7.47
CA THR A 189 9.73 6.19 -7.40
C THR A 189 9.01 5.90 -8.71
N ASN A 190 8.32 6.89 -9.30
CA ASN A 190 7.57 6.67 -10.53
C ASN A 190 8.49 6.52 -11.75
N THR A 191 9.61 7.25 -11.80
CA THR A 191 10.60 7.12 -12.89
C THR A 191 11.23 5.72 -12.86
N VAL A 192 11.69 5.26 -11.71
CA VAL A 192 12.24 3.89 -11.56
C VAL A 192 11.17 2.84 -11.87
N SER A 193 9.91 3.07 -11.43
CA SER A 193 8.81 2.17 -11.75
C SER A 193 8.58 2.03 -13.25
N ILE A 194 8.51 3.15 -13.99
CA ILE A 194 8.35 3.11 -15.44
C ILE A 194 9.51 2.37 -16.08
N THR A 195 10.75 2.70 -15.74
CA THR A 195 11.94 2.09 -16.32
C THR A 195 11.99 0.58 -16.06
N LEU A 196 11.71 0.16 -14.83
CA LEU A 196 11.78 -1.25 -14.44
C LEU A 196 10.64 -2.07 -15.05
N ILE A 197 9.42 -1.52 -15.03
CA ILE A 197 8.20 -2.23 -15.45
C ILE A 197 8.03 -2.20 -16.97
N SER A 198 8.61 -1.21 -17.68
CA SER A 198 8.52 -1.15 -19.15
C SER A 198 9.10 -2.39 -19.83
N ILE A 199 10.17 -2.98 -19.28
CA ILE A 199 10.81 -4.17 -19.85
C ILE A 199 9.83 -5.35 -19.88
N PRO A 200 9.27 -5.83 -18.77
CA PRO A 200 8.30 -6.93 -18.80
C PRO A 200 6.99 -6.54 -19.51
N THR A 201 6.57 -5.27 -19.41
CA THR A 201 5.38 -4.78 -20.11
C THR A 201 5.50 -4.95 -21.63
N PHE A 202 6.69 -4.71 -22.18
CA PHE A 202 6.92 -4.89 -23.64
C PHE A 202 6.59 -6.30 -24.13
N PHE A 203 6.87 -7.33 -23.31
CA PHE A 203 6.63 -8.74 -23.69
C PHE A 203 5.17 -9.18 -23.56
N VAL A 204 4.38 -8.48 -22.75
CA VAL A 204 2.96 -8.81 -22.49
C VAL A 204 2.00 -7.73 -23.02
N TRP A 205 2.53 -6.79 -23.82
CA TRP A 205 1.78 -5.63 -24.28
C TRP A 205 0.53 -5.99 -25.05
N GLN A 206 -0.59 -5.49 -24.61
CA GLN A 206 -1.86 -5.51 -25.32
C GLN A 206 -2.34 -4.07 -25.50
N THR A 207 -2.56 -3.63 -26.74
CA THR A 207 -2.98 -2.25 -26.95
C THR A 207 -4.34 -2.00 -26.30
N PRO A 208 -4.42 -1.12 -25.28
CA PRO A 208 -5.66 -0.85 -24.58
C PRO A 208 -6.70 -0.28 -25.53
N THR A 209 -7.96 -0.72 -25.41
CA THR A 209 -9.10 -0.07 -26.04
C THR A 209 -9.30 1.35 -25.47
N LEU A 210 -10.06 2.17 -26.17
CA LEU A 210 -10.33 3.54 -25.71
C LEU A 210 -10.97 3.57 -24.30
N ASN A 211 -11.86 2.62 -24.02
CA ASN A 211 -12.49 2.50 -22.71
C ASN A 211 -11.48 2.11 -21.61
N GLU A 212 -10.61 1.14 -21.89
CA GLU A 212 -9.55 0.74 -20.96
C GLU A 212 -8.56 1.88 -20.73
N LEU A 213 -8.23 2.66 -21.76
CA LEU A 213 -7.36 3.82 -21.62
C LEU A 213 -7.94 4.86 -20.66
N TRP A 214 -9.26 5.17 -20.78
CA TRP A 214 -9.93 6.04 -19.82
C TRP A 214 -9.93 5.47 -18.40
N MET A 215 -10.15 4.18 -18.25
CA MET A 215 -10.08 3.51 -16.95
C MET A 215 -8.66 3.55 -16.35
N LEU A 216 -7.62 3.35 -17.16
CA LEU A 216 -6.22 3.44 -16.74
C LEU A 216 -5.85 4.85 -16.27
N VAL A 217 -6.26 5.88 -17.02
CA VAL A 217 -6.06 7.28 -16.62
C VAL A 217 -6.82 7.61 -15.34
N ALA A 218 -8.11 7.23 -15.27
CA ALA A 218 -8.92 7.43 -14.08
C ALA A 218 -8.32 6.73 -12.85
N MET A 219 -7.87 5.49 -12.99
CA MET A 219 -7.19 4.72 -11.94
C MET A 219 -5.93 5.44 -11.43
N GLY A 220 -5.08 5.93 -12.34
CA GLY A 220 -3.85 6.65 -11.98
C GLY A 220 -4.14 7.96 -11.25
N LEU A 221 -5.15 8.72 -11.70
CA LEU A 221 -5.59 9.95 -11.05
C LEU A 221 -6.20 9.68 -9.67
N LEU A 222 -7.11 8.71 -9.57
CA LEU A 222 -7.74 8.31 -8.30
C LEU A 222 -6.70 7.85 -7.28
N ALA A 223 -5.71 7.05 -7.71
CA ALA A 223 -4.61 6.61 -6.86
C ALA A 223 -3.79 7.80 -6.34
N THR A 224 -3.49 8.78 -7.19
CA THR A 224 -2.73 9.98 -6.83
C THR A 224 -3.50 10.85 -5.84
N VAL A 225 -4.79 11.09 -6.10
CA VAL A 225 -5.66 11.87 -5.20
C VAL A 225 -5.86 11.14 -3.87
N SER A 226 -6.10 9.82 -3.90
CA SER A 226 -6.23 9.00 -2.70
C SER A 226 -4.99 9.10 -1.81
N HIS A 227 -3.80 8.99 -2.41
CA HIS A 227 -2.54 9.11 -1.68
C HIS A 227 -2.36 10.52 -1.06
N ASN A 228 -2.75 11.57 -1.78
CA ASN A 228 -2.73 12.94 -1.25
C ASN A 228 -3.69 13.11 -0.06
N CYS A 229 -4.91 12.55 -0.16
CA CYS A 229 -5.87 12.55 0.96
C CYS A 229 -5.30 11.81 2.18
N PHE A 230 -4.62 10.68 1.96
CA PHE A 230 -3.94 9.93 3.01
C PHE A 230 -2.86 10.76 3.72
N ILE A 231 -1.98 11.41 2.96
CA ILE A 231 -0.93 12.27 3.52
C ILE A 231 -1.55 13.40 4.35
N ARG A 232 -2.59 14.07 3.82
CA ARG A 232 -3.29 15.15 4.55
C ARG A 232 -3.94 14.68 5.83
N ALA A 233 -4.51 13.47 5.83
CA ALA A 233 -5.09 12.90 7.04
C ALA A 233 -4.05 12.76 8.16
N PHE A 234 -2.91 12.16 7.85
CA PHE A 234 -1.82 11.97 8.82
C PHE A 234 -1.07 13.26 9.19
N ALA A 235 -1.15 14.29 8.36
CA ALA A 235 -0.61 15.62 8.68
C ALA A 235 -1.52 16.43 9.63
N LEU A 236 -2.85 16.15 9.64
CA LEU A 236 -3.84 16.90 10.42
C LEU A 236 -4.23 16.21 11.72
N GLY A 237 -4.09 14.89 11.82
CA GLY A 237 -4.56 14.11 12.96
C GLY A 237 -3.49 13.29 13.65
N GLU A 238 -3.79 12.92 14.88
CA GLU A 238 -2.97 11.97 15.63
C GLU A 238 -3.11 10.56 15.03
N ALA A 239 -1.98 9.97 14.63
CA ALA A 239 -1.97 8.67 13.98
C ALA A 239 -2.69 7.58 14.79
N SER A 240 -2.56 7.60 16.12
CA SER A 240 -3.21 6.64 17.03
C SER A 240 -4.74 6.74 17.04
N VAL A 241 -5.29 7.94 16.78
CA VAL A 241 -6.73 8.20 16.77
C VAL A 241 -7.33 7.91 15.40
N ILE A 242 -6.63 8.25 14.32
CA ILE A 242 -7.17 8.11 12.97
C ILE A 242 -6.86 6.75 12.32
N ALA A 243 -5.81 6.03 12.75
CA ALA A 243 -5.43 4.74 12.17
C ALA A 243 -6.58 3.70 12.10
N PRO A 244 -7.52 3.62 13.08
CA PRO A 244 -8.68 2.75 12.96
C PRO A 244 -9.54 3.02 11.73
N VAL A 245 -9.59 4.28 11.29
CA VAL A 245 -10.38 4.69 10.13
C VAL A 245 -9.79 4.11 8.82
N ASP A 246 -8.47 3.86 8.75
CA ASP A 246 -7.85 3.24 7.57
C ASP A 246 -8.35 1.80 7.33
N TYR A 247 -8.78 1.10 8.38
CA TYR A 247 -9.38 -0.24 8.23
C TYR A 247 -10.75 -0.23 7.54
N SER A 248 -11.39 0.94 7.36
CA SER A 248 -12.59 1.08 6.53
C SER A 248 -12.37 0.61 5.09
N ARG A 249 -11.12 0.64 4.59
CA ARG A 249 -10.74 0.06 3.29
C ARG A 249 -11.12 -1.41 3.17
N LEU A 250 -11.02 -2.18 4.27
CA LEU A 250 -11.41 -3.59 4.27
C LEU A 250 -12.92 -3.75 4.11
N VAL A 251 -13.69 -2.92 4.82
CA VAL A 251 -15.15 -2.92 4.71
C VAL A 251 -15.59 -2.52 3.30
N PHE A 252 -15.00 -1.45 2.75
CA PHE A 252 -15.29 -1.00 1.39
C PHE A 252 -14.88 -2.03 0.33
N ALA A 253 -13.74 -2.72 0.52
CA ALA A 253 -13.30 -3.79 -0.35
C ALA A 253 -14.24 -5.01 -0.31
N ALA A 254 -14.76 -5.36 0.88
CA ALA A 254 -15.74 -6.44 1.03
C ALA A 254 -17.07 -6.09 0.36
N ILE A 255 -17.58 -4.87 0.56
CA ILE A 255 -18.81 -4.38 -0.08
C ILE A 255 -18.64 -4.35 -1.61
N ALA A 256 -17.53 -3.79 -2.11
CA ALA A 256 -17.25 -3.74 -3.54
C ALA A 256 -17.08 -5.13 -4.14
N GLY A 257 -16.41 -6.04 -3.44
CA GLY A 257 -16.26 -7.44 -3.81
C GLY A 257 -17.62 -8.12 -3.98
N TRP A 258 -18.51 -7.92 -3.02
CA TRP A 258 -19.86 -8.49 -3.07
C TRP A 258 -20.72 -7.87 -4.18
N LEU A 259 -20.82 -6.54 -4.23
CA LEU A 259 -21.73 -5.86 -5.14
C LEU A 259 -21.29 -5.94 -6.61
N ILE A 260 -19.99 -5.87 -6.90
CA ILE A 260 -19.47 -5.75 -8.26
C ILE A 260 -18.93 -7.09 -8.78
N PHE A 261 -18.27 -7.87 -7.92
CA PHE A 261 -17.61 -9.11 -8.32
C PHE A 261 -18.30 -10.36 -7.80
N SER A 262 -19.45 -10.23 -7.12
CA SER A 262 -20.21 -11.32 -6.53
C SER A 262 -19.38 -12.24 -5.62
N THR A 263 -18.32 -11.69 -5.00
CA THR A 263 -17.42 -12.42 -4.10
C THR A 263 -17.73 -12.07 -2.64
N VAL A 264 -18.12 -13.07 -1.86
CA VAL A 264 -18.38 -12.91 -0.42
C VAL A 264 -17.21 -13.47 0.34
N PRO A 265 -16.62 -12.71 1.29
CA PRO A 265 -15.57 -13.23 2.15
C PRO A 265 -16.09 -14.41 2.97
N ASP A 266 -15.34 -15.49 3.02
CA ASP A 266 -15.71 -16.66 3.84
C ASP A 266 -15.32 -16.46 5.33
N ALA A 267 -15.73 -17.41 6.18
CA ALA A 267 -15.52 -17.33 7.61
C ALA A 267 -14.03 -17.25 8.00
N TYR A 268 -13.15 -17.94 7.28
CA TYR A 268 -11.70 -17.91 7.56
C TYR A 268 -11.07 -16.57 7.15
N THR A 269 -11.50 -16.01 6.02
CA THR A 269 -11.10 -14.66 5.59
C THR A 269 -11.52 -13.62 6.62
N ILE A 270 -12.76 -13.70 7.12
CA ILE A 270 -13.27 -12.78 8.15
C ILE A 270 -12.48 -12.95 9.46
N LEU A 271 -12.28 -14.18 9.93
CA LEU A 271 -11.56 -14.46 11.16
C LEU A 271 -10.09 -13.99 11.07
N GLY A 272 -9.38 -14.35 10.00
CA GLY A 272 -8.01 -13.94 9.78
C GLY A 272 -7.88 -12.42 9.66
N ALA A 273 -8.79 -11.75 8.94
CA ALA A 273 -8.83 -10.30 8.84
C ALA A 273 -9.03 -9.62 10.20
N LEU A 274 -9.93 -10.12 11.03
CA LEU A 274 -10.14 -9.58 12.39
C LEU A 274 -8.90 -9.72 13.27
N ILE A 275 -8.17 -10.83 13.17
CA ILE A 275 -6.93 -11.06 13.91
C ILE A 275 -5.83 -10.11 13.40
N ILE A 276 -5.66 -9.95 12.08
CA ILE A 276 -4.68 -9.04 11.49
C ILE A 276 -4.96 -7.59 11.87
N VAL A 277 -6.20 -7.16 11.74
CA VAL A 277 -6.63 -5.78 12.08
C VAL A 277 -6.47 -5.53 13.58
N GLY A 278 -6.92 -6.46 14.42
CA GLY A 278 -6.82 -6.34 15.88
C GLY A 278 -5.38 -6.24 16.36
N SER A 279 -4.49 -7.11 15.86
CA SER A 279 -3.07 -7.07 16.21
C SER A 279 -2.37 -5.83 15.65
N SER A 280 -2.65 -5.41 14.42
CA SER A 280 -2.10 -4.18 13.83
C SER A 280 -2.55 -2.94 14.61
N PHE A 281 -3.81 -2.89 15.02
CA PHE A 281 -4.34 -1.81 15.84
C PHE A 281 -3.68 -1.75 17.22
N TYR A 282 -3.48 -2.90 17.86
CA TYR A 282 -2.75 -2.97 19.13
C TYR A 282 -1.31 -2.45 19.00
N ILE A 283 -0.59 -2.84 17.94
CA ILE A 283 0.77 -2.38 17.65
C ILE A 283 0.79 -0.85 17.54
N LEU A 284 -0.06 -0.27 16.69
CA LEU A 284 -0.14 1.18 16.47
C LEU A 284 -0.47 1.95 17.76
N ARG A 285 -1.42 1.46 18.56
CA ARG A 285 -1.81 2.09 19.80
C ARG A 285 -0.67 2.05 20.84
N ARG A 286 0.09 0.96 20.85
CA ARG A 286 1.25 0.81 21.75
C ARG A 286 2.40 1.72 21.35
N GLU A 287 2.65 1.90 20.06
CA GLU A 287 3.66 2.86 19.56
C GLU A 287 3.33 4.28 19.98
N ALA A 288 2.08 4.70 19.80
CA ALA A 288 1.62 6.02 20.21
C ALA A 288 1.77 6.26 21.73
N TYR A 289 1.45 5.25 22.56
CA TYR A 289 1.63 5.32 24.00
C TYR A 289 3.12 5.50 24.39
N LEU A 290 4.02 4.74 23.77
CA LEU A 290 5.46 4.83 24.06
C LEU A 290 6.06 6.17 23.60
N ALA A 291 5.58 6.73 22.48
CA ALA A 291 6.00 8.05 22.03
C ALA A 291 5.57 9.14 23.00
N SER A 292 4.34 9.11 23.53
CA SER A 292 3.87 10.09 24.52
C SER A 292 4.59 9.99 25.86
N ASP A 293 5.02 8.79 26.26
CA ASP A 293 5.75 8.56 27.53
C ASP A 293 7.21 9.04 27.43
N SER A 294 7.80 9.03 26.22
CA SER A 294 9.16 9.55 25.98
C SER A 294 9.24 11.08 25.96
N ASP A 295 8.13 11.76 25.62
CA ASP A 295 8.04 13.23 25.57
C ASP A 295 7.60 13.85 26.90
N ALA A 296 7.25 13.04 27.90
CA ALA A 296 6.94 13.52 29.25
C ALA A 296 8.23 14.08 29.91
N PRO A 297 8.24 15.30 30.44
CA PRO A 297 9.40 15.86 31.11
C PRO A 297 9.75 14.96 32.29
N LYS A 298 10.96 14.42 32.27
CA LYS A 298 11.54 13.71 33.42
C LYS A 298 11.75 14.78 34.53
N GLY A 299 10.77 14.85 35.44
CA GLY A 299 10.80 15.73 36.58
C GLY A 299 11.95 15.42 37.56
#